data_1ff402e26da9502994c88b6c550f59c3
#
_entry.id   1ff402e26da9502994c88b6c550f59c3
#
_cell.length_a   1.000
_cell.length_b   1.000
_cell.length_c   1.000
_cell.angle_alpha   90.00
_cell.angle_beta   90.00
_cell.angle_gamma   90.00
#
_symmetry.space_group_name_H-M   'P 1'
#
loop_
_entity.id
_entity.type
_entity.pdbx_description
1 polymer ?
#
loop_
_entity_poly.entity_id
_entity_poly.type
_entity_poly.pdbx_seq_one_letter_code
_entity_poly.pdbx_strand_id
1 'polypeptide(L)'
;FLFTMCKGDKNKKEDMNKVFKEFVANLEAKVIPLHKESALAYFNAAISGKEEDFAKSAEFEIQMSKIFANKEDFATLKKIKESGQVTDELLARQLDVLYNAYLGNQIDEKKLEEMIQLQTEIEKKYNNFRAIVGKDSLTDNQIEEVLSTSTDTRKLKDVWMAHKKIGSLVADDIKKLVKMRNEAAVSLGFKNYHEMSLKLSEQDPTEIEKLFDELDNL
;
A
#
# COMPACT_ATOMS: atom_id res chain seq x y z
N PHE A 1 -2.65 -41.62 56.38
CA PHE A 1 -1.71 -40.76 55.59
C PHE A 1 -2.45 -40.23 54.35
N LEU A 2 -2.98 -39.02 54.47
CA LEU A 2 -3.56 -38.30 53.33
C LEU A 2 -2.40 -37.59 52.58
N PHE A 3 -2.16 -38.01 51.36
CA PHE A 3 -1.32 -37.26 50.43
C PHE A 3 -2.18 -36.20 49.74
N THR A 4 -2.07 -34.96 50.17
CA THR A 4 -2.61 -33.79 49.45
C THR A 4 -1.69 -33.49 48.26
N MET A 5 -2.06 -33.92 47.08
CA MET A 5 -1.38 -33.48 45.85
C MET A 5 -1.77 -32.01 45.61
N CYS A 6 -0.85 -31.09 45.91
CA CYS A 6 -0.89 -29.72 45.39
C CYS A 6 -0.79 -29.79 43.86
N LYS A 7 -1.90 -29.64 43.14
CA LYS A 7 -1.89 -29.26 41.70
C LYS A 7 -1.35 -27.84 41.63
N GLY A 8 -0.07 -27.71 41.34
CA GLY A 8 0.49 -26.41 40.98
C GLY A 8 -0.22 -25.91 39.71
N ASP A 9 -0.95 -24.83 39.89
CA ASP A 9 -1.56 -24.06 38.83
C ASP A 9 -0.44 -23.43 38.01
N LYS A 10 -0.09 -24.09 36.88
CA LYS A 10 0.88 -23.56 35.92
C LYS A 10 0.13 -22.66 34.91
N ASN A 11 -0.56 -21.66 35.39
CA ASN A 11 -0.88 -20.48 34.57
C ASN A 11 0.35 -19.53 34.58
N LYS A 12 1.39 -19.93 33.87
CA LYS A 12 2.47 -19.01 33.55
C LYS A 12 1.87 -18.02 32.55
N LYS A 13 1.56 -16.80 33.03
CA LYS A 13 1.04 -15.72 32.19
C LYS A 13 2.02 -15.55 31.01
N GLU A 14 1.54 -15.74 29.81
CA GLU A 14 2.37 -15.67 28.60
C GLU A 14 2.93 -14.25 28.45
N ASP A 15 4.23 -14.12 28.24
CA ASP A 15 4.88 -12.82 28.05
C ASP A 15 4.57 -12.31 26.63
N MET A 16 3.65 -11.36 26.51
CA MET A 16 3.21 -10.83 25.24
C MET A 16 4.30 -10.08 24.48
N ASN A 17 5.30 -9.50 25.14
CA ASN A 17 6.46 -8.94 24.46
C ASN A 17 7.24 -10.04 23.73
N LYS A 18 7.42 -11.20 24.38
CA LYS A 18 8.09 -12.35 23.75
C LYS A 18 7.29 -12.92 22.60
N VAL A 19 6.00 -13.13 22.80
CA VAL A 19 5.07 -13.65 21.75
C VAL A 19 5.11 -12.74 20.53
N PHE A 20 5.05 -11.43 20.75
CA PHE A 20 5.08 -10.49 19.64
C PHE A 20 6.45 -10.47 18.93
N LYS A 21 7.56 -10.53 19.66
CA LYS A 21 8.90 -10.65 19.05
C LYS A 21 9.04 -11.89 18.18
N GLU A 22 8.52 -13.03 18.62
CA GLU A 22 8.53 -14.27 17.83
C GLU A 22 7.65 -14.14 16.58
N PHE A 23 6.49 -13.48 16.70
CA PHE A 23 5.63 -13.17 15.55
C PHE A 23 6.37 -12.31 14.52
N VAL A 24 7.01 -11.22 14.96
CA VAL A 24 7.77 -10.31 14.07
C VAL A 24 8.91 -11.05 13.39
N ALA A 25 9.70 -11.85 14.12
CA ALA A 25 10.81 -12.60 13.53
C ALA A 25 10.33 -13.57 12.42
N ASN A 26 9.20 -14.24 12.63
CA ASN A 26 8.60 -15.13 11.64
C ASN A 26 8.06 -14.37 10.42
N LEU A 27 7.51 -13.18 10.62
CA LEU A 27 7.03 -12.31 9.54
C LEU A 27 8.22 -11.78 8.73
N GLU A 28 9.25 -11.24 9.38
CA GLU A 28 10.45 -10.70 8.74
C GLU A 28 11.16 -11.74 7.87
N ALA A 29 11.24 -12.99 8.32
CA ALA A 29 11.82 -14.07 7.54
C ALA A 29 11.11 -14.31 6.19
N LYS A 30 9.82 -13.97 6.08
CA LYS A 30 9.04 -14.06 4.85
C LYS A 30 9.10 -12.75 4.04
N VAL A 31 8.90 -11.62 4.72
CA VAL A 31 8.71 -10.32 4.10
C VAL A 31 10.01 -9.73 3.55
N ILE A 32 11.12 -9.81 4.30
CA ILE A 32 12.39 -9.17 3.90
C ILE A 32 12.90 -9.66 2.52
N PRO A 33 13.04 -10.98 2.28
CA PRO A 33 13.49 -11.44 0.98
C PRO A 33 12.50 -11.11 -0.15
N LEU A 34 11.20 -11.27 0.12
CA LEU A 34 10.16 -10.99 -0.86
C LEU A 34 10.08 -9.50 -1.21
N HIS A 35 10.21 -8.61 -0.24
CA HIS A 35 10.23 -7.17 -0.46
C HIS A 35 11.39 -6.75 -1.37
N LYS A 36 12.58 -7.33 -1.17
CA LYS A 36 13.73 -7.08 -2.03
C LYS A 36 13.45 -7.46 -3.48
N GLU A 37 12.92 -8.66 -3.70
CA GLU A 37 12.60 -9.14 -5.06
C GLU A 37 11.46 -8.31 -5.70
N SER A 38 10.44 -7.93 -4.91
CA SER A 38 9.36 -7.05 -5.36
C SER A 38 9.88 -5.68 -5.80
N ALA A 39 10.73 -5.06 -4.98
CA ALA A 39 11.32 -3.75 -5.30
C ALA A 39 12.18 -3.80 -6.57
N LEU A 40 12.98 -4.85 -6.76
CA LEU A 40 13.77 -5.06 -7.97
C LEU A 40 12.91 -5.31 -9.21
N ALA A 41 11.83 -6.10 -9.07
CA ALA A 41 10.90 -6.35 -10.16
C ALA A 41 10.19 -5.07 -10.60
N TYR A 42 9.69 -4.26 -9.66
CA TYR A 42 9.10 -2.97 -9.95
C TYR A 42 10.07 -2.00 -10.65
N PHE A 43 11.30 -1.90 -10.14
CA PHE A 43 12.34 -1.07 -10.76
C PHE A 43 12.63 -1.50 -12.20
N ASN A 44 12.76 -2.80 -12.45
CA ASN A 44 12.99 -3.31 -13.79
C ASN A 44 11.80 -3.03 -14.72
N ALA A 45 10.56 -3.22 -14.25
CA ALA A 45 9.35 -2.91 -15.01
C ALA A 45 9.28 -1.43 -15.40
N ALA A 46 9.58 -0.53 -14.46
CA ALA A 46 9.59 0.91 -14.69
C ALA A 46 10.64 1.35 -15.74
N ILE A 47 11.79 0.68 -15.80
CA ILE A 47 12.84 0.98 -16.77
C ILE A 47 12.55 0.37 -18.14
N SER A 48 12.16 -0.92 -18.17
CA SER A 48 12.01 -1.66 -19.43
C SER A 48 10.73 -1.35 -20.17
N GLY A 49 9.66 -1.03 -19.44
CA GLY A 49 8.31 -0.87 -19.98
C GLY A 49 7.69 -2.16 -20.50
N LYS A 50 8.35 -3.32 -20.31
CA LYS A 50 7.91 -4.60 -20.88
C LYS A 50 6.77 -5.23 -20.09
N GLU A 51 5.87 -5.88 -20.81
CA GLU A 51 4.73 -6.61 -20.25
C GLU A 51 5.16 -7.67 -19.22
N GLU A 52 6.18 -8.45 -19.56
CA GLU A 52 6.70 -9.52 -18.70
C GLU A 52 7.26 -9.02 -17.36
N ASP A 53 7.88 -7.83 -17.35
CA ASP A 53 8.43 -7.23 -16.14
C ASP A 53 7.32 -6.66 -15.24
N PHE A 54 6.29 -6.03 -15.82
CA PHE A 54 5.10 -5.61 -15.08
C PHE A 54 4.32 -6.79 -14.52
N ALA A 55 4.16 -7.88 -15.28
CA ALA A 55 3.52 -9.10 -14.79
C ALA A 55 4.26 -9.69 -13.59
N LYS A 56 5.60 -9.72 -13.65
CA LYS A 56 6.44 -10.19 -12.55
C LYS A 56 6.33 -9.28 -11.31
N SER A 57 6.28 -7.97 -11.51
CA SER A 57 6.07 -7.01 -10.41
C SER A 57 4.73 -7.24 -9.72
N ALA A 58 3.65 -7.39 -10.49
CA ALA A 58 2.32 -7.68 -9.96
C ALA A 58 2.28 -9.02 -9.19
N GLU A 59 2.99 -10.05 -9.67
CA GLU A 59 3.08 -11.34 -8.99
C GLU A 59 3.69 -11.19 -7.58
N PHE A 60 4.80 -10.47 -7.44
CA PHE A 60 5.42 -10.23 -6.14
C PHE A 60 4.55 -9.37 -5.22
N GLU A 61 3.85 -8.38 -5.76
CA GLU A 61 2.91 -7.56 -4.99
C GLU A 61 1.74 -8.39 -4.46
N ILE A 62 1.19 -9.29 -5.28
CA ILE A 62 0.15 -10.25 -4.87
C ILE A 62 0.68 -11.18 -3.77
N GLN A 63 1.89 -11.72 -3.91
CA GLN A 63 2.49 -12.56 -2.89
C GLN A 63 2.66 -11.81 -1.55
N MET A 64 3.13 -10.56 -1.59
CA MET A 64 3.26 -9.70 -0.41
C MET A 64 1.90 -9.46 0.25
N SER A 65 0.90 -9.09 -0.55
CA SER A 65 -0.46 -8.83 -0.06
C SER A 65 -1.09 -10.05 0.58
N LYS A 66 -0.83 -11.26 0.08
CA LYS A 66 -1.30 -12.53 0.68
C LYS A 66 -0.71 -12.78 2.06
N ILE A 67 0.53 -12.38 2.32
CA ILE A 67 1.12 -12.47 3.66
C ILE A 67 0.31 -11.60 4.63
N PHE A 68 0.04 -10.34 4.28
CA PHE A 68 -0.71 -9.43 5.12
C PHE A 68 -2.23 -9.71 5.15
N ALA A 69 -2.78 -10.42 4.17
CA ALA A 69 -4.18 -10.88 4.17
C ALA A 69 -4.41 -12.12 5.03
N ASN A 70 -3.36 -12.72 5.62
CA ASN A 70 -3.49 -13.93 6.43
C ASN A 70 -4.35 -13.67 7.66
N LYS A 71 -5.50 -14.35 7.75
CA LYS A 71 -6.50 -14.17 8.82
C LYS A 71 -6.03 -14.67 10.18
N GLU A 72 -5.22 -15.72 10.23
CA GLU A 72 -4.70 -16.30 11.48
C GLU A 72 -3.64 -15.38 12.09
N ASP A 73 -2.74 -14.86 11.26
CA ASP A 73 -1.75 -13.87 11.67
C ASP A 73 -2.44 -12.59 12.16
N PHE A 74 -3.46 -12.12 11.45
CA PHE A 74 -4.24 -10.95 11.87
C PHE A 74 -4.98 -11.19 13.20
N ALA A 75 -5.60 -12.34 13.38
CA ALA A 75 -6.26 -12.71 14.64
C ALA A 75 -5.25 -12.75 15.81
N THR A 76 -4.04 -13.24 15.54
CA THR A 76 -2.94 -13.26 16.53
C THR A 76 -2.51 -11.84 16.90
N LEU A 77 -2.27 -10.96 15.92
CA LEU A 77 -1.95 -9.54 16.16
C LEU A 77 -3.05 -8.84 16.94
N LYS A 78 -4.31 -9.08 16.57
CA LYS A 78 -5.47 -8.53 17.27
C LYS A 78 -5.49 -8.94 18.74
N LYS A 79 -5.31 -10.23 19.04
CA LYS A 79 -5.23 -10.75 20.40
C LYS A 79 -4.08 -10.11 21.20
N ILE A 80 -2.91 -9.99 20.60
CA ILE A 80 -1.75 -9.35 21.25
C ILE A 80 -2.08 -7.88 21.55
N LYS A 81 -2.61 -7.12 20.60
CA LYS A 81 -2.98 -5.71 20.75
C LYS A 81 -4.06 -5.51 21.83
N GLU A 82 -5.12 -6.30 21.81
CA GLU A 82 -6.24 -6.24 22.76
C GLU A 82 -5.82 -6.65 24.17
N SER A 83 -4.75 -7.42 24.34
CA SER A 83 -4.23 -7.79 25.66
C SER A 83 -3.71 -6.60 26.46
N GLY A 84 -3.26 -5.53 25.79
CA GLY A 84 -2.63 -4.37 26.43
C GLY A 84 -1.32 -4.70 27.17
N GLN A 85 -0.71 -5.87 26.91
CA GLN A 85 0.44 -6.38 27.68
C GLN A 85 1.78 -6.22 26.95
N VAL A 86 1.81 -5.63 25.76
CA VAL A 86 3.05 -5.20 25.10
C VAL A 86 3.43 -3.86 25.72
N THR A 87 4.42 -3.88 26.60
CA THR A 87 4.79 -2.72 27.46
C THR A 87 6.08 -2.03 27.02
N ASP A 88 6.85 -2.65 26.14
CA ASP A 88 8.00 -2.03 25.50
C ASP A 88 7.48 -1.05 24.45
N GLU A 89 7.88 0.23 24.52
CA GLU A 89 7.36 1.31 23.67
C GLU A 89 7.62 1.06 22.19
N LEU A 90 8.82 0.54 21.85
CA LEU A 90 9.17 0.26 20.46
C LEU A 90 8.35 -0.91 19.89
N LEU A 91 8.15 -1.96 20.70
CA LEU A 91 7.31 -3.09 20.30
C LEU A 91 5.83 -2.69 20.19
N ALA A 92 5.33 -1.86 21.11
CA ALA A 92 3.96 -1.34 21.04
C ALA A 92 3.75 -0.54 19.75
N ARG A 93 4.69 0.33 19.42
CA ARG A 93 4.68 1.09 18.15
C ARG A 93 4.72 0.18 16.93
N GLN A 94 5.59 -0.82 16.94
CA GLN A 94 5.69 -1.80 15.85
C GLN A 94 4.39 -2.62 15.70
N LEU A 95 3.75 -2.98 16.83
CA LEU A 95 2.47 -3.68 16.85
C LEU A 95 1.37 -2.85 16.19
N ASP A 96 1.31 -1.53 16.47
CA ASP A 96 0.32 -0.64 15.87
C ASP A 96 0.49 -0.54 14.34
N VAL A 97 1.72 -0.37 13.88
CA VAL A 97 2.04 -0.31 12.45
C VAL A 97 1.68 -1.62 11.75
N LEU A 98 2.07 -2.76 12.31
CA LEU A 98 1.77 -4.07 11.73
C LEU A 98 0.27 -4.36 11.75
N TYR A 99 -0.42 -4.03 12.84
CA TYR A 99 -1.87 -4.19 12.91
C TYR A 99 -2.59 -3.42 11.80
N ASN A 100 -2.20 -2.17 11.55
CA ASN A 100 -2.77 -1.35 10.47
C ASN A 100 -2.46 -1.94 9.09
N ALA A 101 -1.23 -2.43 8.87
CA ALA A 101 -0.85 -3.09 7.63
C ALA A 101 -1.69 -4.34 7.36
N TYR A 102 -1.89 -5.19 8.37
CA TYR A 102 -2.75 -6.37 8.25
C TYR A 102 -4.22 -5.99 8.06
N LEU A 103 -4.74 -5.03 8.84
CA LEU A 103 -6.13 -4.57 8.74
C LEU A 103 -6.48 -4.11 7.32
N GLY A 104 -5.61 -3.32 6.70
CA GLY A 104 -5.81 -2.83 5.33
C GLY A 104 -5.87 -3.93 4.27
N ASN A 105 -5.35 -5.11 4.57
CA ASN A 105 -5.34 -6.27 3.68
C ASN A 105 -6.39 -7.35 4.02
N GLN A 106 -7.27 -7.14 5.05
CA GLN A 106 -8.34 -8.09 5.38
C GLN A 106 -9.51 -8.01 4.40
N ILE A 107 -9.20 -8.00 3.12
CA ILE A 107 -10.13 -7.91 2.00
C ILE A 107 -10.27 -9.31 1.37
N ASP A 108 -11.31 -9.52 0.60
CA ASP A 108 -11.44 -10.74 -0.21
C ASP A 108 -10.21 -10.89 -1.14
N GLU A 109 -9.58 -12.07 -1.12
CA GLU A 109 -8.32 -12.33 -1.82
C GLU A 109 -8.42 -12.07 -3.32
N LYS A 110 -9.54 -12.48 -3.94
CA LYS A 110 -9.77 -12.27 -5.36
C LYS A 110 -9.90 -10.79 -5.70
N LYS A 111 -10.61 -10.02 -4.87
CA LYS A 111 -10.72 -8.57 -5.04
C LYS A 111 -9.38 -7.87 -4.89
N LEU A 112 -8.56 -8.33 -3.95
CA LEU A 112 -7.21 -7.81 -3.75
C LEU A 112 -6.34 -8.04 -4.98
N GLU A 113 -6.33 -9.24 -5.52
CA GLU A 113 -5.62 -9.57 -6.76
C GLU A 113 -6.11 -8.74 -7.96
N GLU A 114 -7.43 -8.59 -8.14
CA GLU A 114 -8.01 -7.78 -9.20
C GLU A 114 -7.61 -6.30 -9.08
N MET A 115 -7.55 -5.75 -7.87
CA MET A 115 -7.10 -4.36 -7.65
C MET A 115 -5.62 -4.19 -7.99
N ILE A 116 -4.75 -5.12 -7.58
CA ILE A 116 -3.32 -5.08 -7.88
C ILE A 116 -3.09 -5.17 -9.40
N GLN A 117 -3.75 -6.10 -10.07
CA GLN A 117 -3.64 -6.24 -11.53
C GLN A 117 -4.09 -4.98 -12.26
N LEU A 118 -5.22 -4.38 -11.85
CA LEU A 118 -5.72 -3.15 -12.45
C LEU A 118 -4.77 -1.97 -12.20
N GLN A 119 -4.22 -1.85 -11.01
CA GLN A 119 -3.23 -0.84 -10.66
C GLN A 119 -1.97 -0.99 -11.52
N THR A 120 -1.43 -2.19 -11.64
CA THR A 120 -0.27 -2.48 -12.48
C THR A 120 -0.52 -2.14 -13.96
N GLU A 121 -1.73 -2.41 -14.46
CA GLU A 121 -2.11 -2.06 -15.84
C GLU A 121 -2.17 -0.53 -16.06
N ILE A 122 -2.67 0.22 -15.07
CA ILE A 122 -2.67 1.70 -15.09
C ILE A 122 -1.23 2.22 -15.11
N GLU A 123 -0.38 1.71 -14.23
CA GLU A 123 1.04 2.08 -14.13
C GLU A 123 1.79 1.78 -15.43
N LYS A 124 1.57 0.61 -16.03
CA LYS A 124 2.12 0.23 -17.33
C LYS A 124 1.71 1.19 -18.43
N LYS A 125 0.43 1.53 -18.52
CA LYS A 125 -0.08 2.50 -19.49
C LYS A 125 0.57 3.87 -19.32
N TYR A 126 0.67 4.32 -18.05
CA TYR A 126 1.27 5.60 -17.73
C TYR A 126 2.78 5.62 -18.08
N ASN A 127 3.50 4.61 -17.66
CA ASN A 127 4.96 4.51 -17.86
C ASN A 127 5.35 4.40 -19.34
N ASN A 128 4.53 3.72 -20.15
CA ASN A 128 4.77 3.51 -21.58
C ASN A 128 4.20 4.63 -22.45
N PHE A 129 3.44 5.57 -21.88
CA PHE A 129 2.89 6.67 -22.65
C PHE A 129 4.01 7.56 -23.21
N ARG A 130 3.79 8.02 -24.44
CA ARG A 130 4.65 9.01 -25.10
C ARG A 130 3.78 10.10 -25.68
N ALA A 131 4.09 11.35 -25.36
CA ALA A 131 3.38 12.49 -25.91
C ALA A 131 3.85 12.76 -27.35
N ILE A 132 2.90 12.89 -28.26
CA ILE A 132 3.21 13.19 -29.66
C ILE A 132 2.99 14.68 -29.90
N VAL A 133 4.09 15.39 -30.24
CA VAL A 133 4.12 16.81 -30.58
C VAL A 133 4.67 16.96 -32.01
N GLY A 134 3.80 17.24 -32.95
CA GLY A 134 4.18 17.24 -34.37
C GLY A 134 4.60 15.84 -34.84
N LYS A 135 5.89 15.65 -35.09
CA LYS A 135 6.49 14.36 -35.47
C LYS A 135 7.28 13.70 -34.34
N ASP A 136 7.45 14.41 -33.24
CA ASP A 136 8.29 13.97 -32.13
C ASP A 136 7.47 13.16 -31.12
N SER A 137 8.08 12.07 -30.64
CA SER A 137 7.56 11.22 -29.57
C SER A 137 8.40 11.50 -28.30
N LEU A 138 7.80 12.16 -27.32
CA LEU A 138 8.47 12.65 -26.12
C LEU A 138 8.23 11.76 -24.91
N THR A 139 9.29 11.46 -24.18
CA THR A 139 9.22 10.86 -22.85
C THR A 139 8.83 11.89 -21.79
N ASP A 140 8.40 11.44 -20.60
CA ASP A 140 8.10 12.33 -19.48
C ASP A 140 9.27 13.27 -19.15
N ASN A 141 10.50 12.77 -19.08
CA ASN A 141 11.68 13.60 -18.81
C ASN A 141 11.89 14.68 -19.86
N GLN A 142 11.66 14.38 -21.14
CA GLN A 142 11.77 15.38 -22.22
C GLN A 142 10.66 16.41 -22.14
N ILE A 143 9.45 16.00 -21.70
CA ILE A 143 8.33 16.93 -21.46
C ILE A 143 8.69 17.87 -20.31
N GLU A 144 9.15 17.35 -19.17
CA GLU A 144 9.56 18.12 -18.01
C GLU A 144 10.69 19.10 -18.36
N GLU A 145 11.68 18.68 -19.15
CA GLU A 145 12.74 19.55 -19.65
C GLU A 145 12.18 20.73 -20.44
N VAL A 146 11.25 20.46 -21.37
CA VAL A 146 10.63 21.54 -22.15
C VAL A 146 9.80 22.47 -21.27
N LEU A 147 8.99 21.91 -20.35
CA LEU A 147 8.13 22.71 -19.47
C LEU A 147 8.93 23.60 -18.50
N SER A 148 10.11 23.14 -18.07
CA SER A 148 10.97 23.86 -17.13
C SER A 148 11.91 24.90 -17.81
N THR A 149 12.30 24.67 -19.07
CA THR A 149 13.35 25.48 -19.72
C THR A 149 12.87 26.38 -20.86
N SER A 150 11.73 26.02 -21.51
CA SER A 150 11.24 26.78 -22.67
C SER A 150 10.55 28.08 -22.25
N THR A 151 10.81 29.15 -23.01
CA THR A 151 10.08 30.43 -22.92
C THR A 151 9.07 30.63 -24.05
N ASP A 152 8.98 29.68 -25.00
CA ASP A 152 8.00 29.72 -26.09
C ASP A 152 6.63 29.21 -25.61
N THR A 153 5.70 30.11 -25.44
CA THR A 153 4.35 29.82 -24.93
C THR A 153 3.58 28.82 -25.81
N ARG A 154 3.79 28.85 -27.13
CA ARG A 154 3.12 27.92 -28.04
C ARG A 154 3.68 26.52 -27.87
N LYS A 155 4.99 26.38 -27.81
CA LYS A 155 5.68 25.11 -27.54
C LYS A 155 5.26 24.54 -26.18
N LEU A 156 5.23 25.35 -25.13
CA LEU A 156 4.76 24.96 -23.80
C LEU A 156 3.33 24.40 -23.84
N LYS A 157 2.43 25.12 -24.51
CA LYS A 157 1.03 24.69 -24.67
C LYS A 157 0.92 23.36 -25.42
N ASP A 158 1.61 23.22 -26.55
CA ASP A 158 1.53 22.03 -27.39
C ASP A 158 2.05 20.80 -26.66
N VAL A 159 3.18 20.92 -25.95
CA VAL A 159 3.77 19.84 -25.14
C VAL A 159 2.83 19.49 -23.97
N TRP A 160 2.33 20.48 -23.25
CA TRP A 160 1.41 20.26 -22.13
C TRP A 160 0.11 19.56 -22.58
N MET A 161 -0.51 20.03 -23.67
CA MET A 161 -1.73 19.41 -24.22
C MET A 161 -1.49 17.99 -24.69
N ALA A 162 -0.33 17.73 -25.31
CA ALA A 162 0.03 16.39 -25.76
C ALA A 162 0.26 15.43 -24.56
N HIS A 163 0.92 15.91 -23.50
CA HIS A 163 1.12 15.15 -22.26
C HIS A 163 -0.22 14.79 -21.59
N LYS A 164 -1.15 15.73 -21.48
CA LYS A 164 -2.46 15.48 -20.82
C LYS A 164 -3.33 14.42 -21.50
N LYS A 165 -2.99 13.97 -22.70
CA LYS A 165 -3.72 12.88 -23.38
C LYS A 165 -3.60 11.54 -22.63
N ILE A 166 -2.58 11.34 -21.79
CA ILE A 166 -2.49 10.17 -20.93
C ILE A 166 -3.73 10.01 -20.05
N GLY A 167 -4.32 11.13 -19.57
CA GLY A 167 -5.51 11.10 -18.74
C GLY A 167 -6.67 10.34 -19.37
N SER A 168 -6.91 10.51 -20.69
CA SER A 168 -7.98 9.80 -21.38
C SER A 168 -7.72 8.29 -21.53
N LEU A 169 -6.47 7.85 -21.49
CA LEU A 169 -6.11 6.44 -21.59
C LEU A 169 -6.31 5.67 -20.27
N VAL A 170 -6.19 6.37 -19.13
CA VAL A 170 -6.24 5.73 -17.81
C VAL A 170 -7.47 6.08 -16.98
N ALA A 171 -8.25 7.09 -17.40
CA ALA A 171 -9.36 7.64 -16.60
C ALA A 171 -10.40 6.60 -16.19
N ASP A 172 -10.81 5.72 -17.10
CA ASP A 172 -11.85 4.73 -16.80
C ASP A 172 -11.30 3.61 -15.89
N ASP A 173 -10.06 3.20 -16.08
CA ASP A 173 -9.39 2.24 -15.18
C ASP A 173 -9.21 2.83 -13.78
N ILE A 174 -8.82 4.11 -13.67
CA ILE A 174 -8.71 4.80 -12.38
C ILE A 174 -10.08 4.86 -11.69
N LYS A 175 -11.16 5.23 -12.41
CA LYS A 175 -12.51 5.24 -11.83
C LYS A 175 -12.93 3.86 -11.33
N LYS A 176 -12.62 2.80 -12.10
CA LYS A 176 -12.88 1.42 -11.70
C LYS A 176 -12.09 1.07 -10.45
N LEU A 177 -10.79 1.38 -10.40
CA LEU A 177 -9.95 1.13 -9.23
C LEU A 177 -10.44 1.88 -7.99
N VAL A 178 -10.83 3.16 -8.12
CA VAL A 178 -11.41 3.96 -7.03
C VAL A 178 -12.67 3.31 -6.47
N LYS A 179 -13.55 2.81 -7.33
CA LYS A 179 -14.76 2.09 -6.90
C LYS A 179 -14.40 0.83 -6.12
N MET A 180 -13.48 0.01 -6.63
CA MET A 180 -13.04 -1.21 -5.96
C MET A 180 -12.41 -0.92 -4.60
N ARG A 181 -11.55 0.10 -4.51
CA ARG A 181 -10.93 0.55 -3.26
C ARG A 181 -11.95 1.04 -2.23
N ASN A 182 -12.98 1.78 -2.67
CA ASN A 182 -14.05 2.23 -1.78
C ASN A 182 -14.89 1.05 -1.28
N GLU A 183 -15.23 0.09 -2.13
CA GLU A 183 -15.95 -1.13 -1.72
C GLU A 183 -15.14 -1.93 -0.69
N ALA A 184 -13.82 -2.05 -0.89
CA ALA A 184 -12.92 -2.71 0.06
C ALA A 184 -12.90 -1.96 1.41
N ALA A 185 -12.74 -0.64 1.40
CA ALA A 185 -12.73 0.17 2.62
C ALA A 185 -14.04 0.05 3.40
N VAL A 186 -15.18 0.08 2.72
CA VAL A 186 -16.51 -0.10 3.35
C VAL A 186 -16.63 -1.50 3.98
N SER A 187 -16.11 -2.54 3.33
CA SER A 187 -16.12 -3.91 3.88
C SER A 187 -15.30 -4.06 5.17
N LEU A 188 -14.33 -3.17 5.38
CA LEU A 188 -13.49 -3.09 6.58
C LEU A 188 -14.06 -2.12 7.65
N GLY A 189 -15.21 -1.49 7.39
CA GLY A 189 -15.89 -0.60 8.34
C GLY A 189 -15.49 0.87 8.24
N PHE A 190 -14.76 1.27 7.20
CA PHE A 190 -14.44 2.67 6.92
C PHE A 190 -15.51 3.31 6.03
N LYS A 191 -15.65 4.63 6.08
CA LYS A 191 -16.59 5.37 5.24
C LYS A 191 -16.24 5.28 3.74
N ASN A 192 -14.97 5.35 3.43
CA ASN A 192 -14.41 5.25 2.08
C ASN A 192 -12.91 4.96 2.13
N TYR A 193 -12.27 4.78 0.97
CA TYR A 193 -10.84 4.52 0.88
C TYR A 193 -9.97 5.69 1.36
N HIS A 194 -10.39 6.93 1.16
CA HIS A 194 -9.65 8.10 1.64
C HIS A 194 -9.53 8.10 3.17
N GLU A 195 -10.68 7.92 3.87
CA GLU A 195 -10.67 7.79 5.34
C GLU A 195 -9.81 6.62 5.80
N MET A 196 -9.96 5.45 5.15
CA MET A 196 -9.17 4.26 5.46
C MET A 196 -7.68 4.54 5.31
N SER A 197 -7.27 5.12 4.19
CA SER A 197 -5.87 5.42 3.88
C SER A 197 -5.25 6.36 4.93
N LEU A 198 -5.95 7.43 5.31
CA LEU A 198 -5.47 8.35 6.33
C LEU A 198 -5.36 7.66 7.70
N LYS A 199 -6.41 6.97 8.15
CA LYS A 199 -6.40 6.31 9.46
C LYS A 199 -5.35 5.21 9.57
N LEU A 200 -5.17 4.39 8.53
CA LEU A 200 -4.15 3.34 8.51
C LEU A 200 -2.71 3.91 8.41
N SER A 201 -2.57 5.14 7.92
CA SER A 201 -1.32 5.91 7.95
C SER A 201 -1.21 6.79 9.21
N GLU A 202 -2.06 6.55 10.21
CA GLU A 202 -2.07 7.24 11.51
C GLU A 202 -2.30 8.75 11.41
N GLN A 203 -3.05 9.17 10.40
CA GLN A 203 -3.48 10.55 10.20
C GLN A 203 -4.97 10.69 10.55
N ASP A 204 -5.33 11.74 11.25
CA ASP A 204 -6.74 12.08 11.51
C ASP A 204 -7.32 12.81 10.28
N PRO A 205 -8.37 12.26 9.63
CA PRO A 205 -8.94 12.87 8.43
C PRO A 205 -9.47 14.30 8.66
N THR A 206 -10.01 14.58 9.85
CA THR A 206 -10.57 15.89 10.19
C THR A 206 -9.46 16.93 10.40
N GLU A 207 -8.36 16.51 11.03
CA GLU A 207 -7.20 17.38 11.20
C GLU A 207 -6.49 17.70 9.88
N ILE A 208 -6.40 16.73 8.99
CA ILE A 208 -5.86 16.92 7.65
C ILE A 208 -6.72 17.90 6.85
N GLU A 209 -8.06 17.74 6.87
CA GLU A 209 -8.98 18.65 6.19
C GLU A 209 -8.83 20.06 6.71
N LYS A 210 -8.82 20.25 8.05
CA LYS A 210 -8.62 21.54 8.69
C LYS A 210 -7.28 22.18 8.31
N LEU A 211 -6.20 21.40 8.22
CA LEU A 211 -4.89 21.90 7.80
C LEU A 211 -4.94 22.48 6.37
N PHE A 212 -5.62 21.78 5.45
CA PHE A 212 -5.80 22.29 4.08
C PHE A 212 -6.66 23.55 4.03
N ASP A 213 -7.72 23.64 4.84
CA ASP A 213 -8.54 24.86 4.95
C ASP A 213 -7.73 26.05 5.49
N GLU A 214 -6.84 25.80 6.46
CA GLU A 214 -5.93 26.83 6.97
C GLU A 214 -4.94 27.30 5.90
N LEU A 215 -4.38 26.38 5.11
CA LEU A 215 -3.46 26.70 4.01
C LEU A 215 -4.14 27.47 2.87
N ASP A 216 -5.41 27.17 2.57
CA ASP A 216 -6.18 27.87 1.54
C ASP A 216 -6.48 29.34 1.93
N ASN A 217 -6.47 29.64 3.22
CA ASN A 217 -6.68 30.99 3.75
C ASN A 217 -5.39 31.84 3.86
N LEU A 218 -4.21 31.30 3.53
CA LEU A 218 -2.93 32.03 3.54
C LEU A 218 -2.65 32.71 2.21
#